data_0305ae6f81ed318ffae6e97e4977b3df
#
_entry.id   0305ae6f81ed318ffae6e97e4977b3df
#
_cell.length_a   1.000
_cell.length_b   1.000
_cell.length_c   1.000
_cell.angle_alpha   90.00
_cell.angle_beta   90.00
_cell.angle_gamma   90.00
#
_symmetry.space_group_name_H-M   'P 1'
#
loop_
_entity.id
_entity.type
_entity.pdbx_description
1 polymer ?
#
loop_
_entity_poly.entity_id
_entity_poly.type
_entity_poly.pdbx_seq_one_letter_code
_entity_poly.pdbx_strand_id
1 'polypeptide(L)'
;RLYEPSNGKILLDGKDVREYDYSSYLSMFSAVFQDFNIYPISIRENIVSSNFYDSEKLLKILKELNLYSKLLKCSDGVETVASKLIDATGIDFSTGEKQMISMARAIYKPSSILILDEPTSSLDANAENLLYKKYRELSTKKISFFVSHRLASCIFCDSILVFDKGQIVQQGNHKTLINDTSG
;
A
#
# COMPACT_ATOMS: atom_id res chain seq x y z
N ARG A 1 -8.19 -10.72 -10.01
CA ARG A 1 -9.07 -11.75 -10.62
C ARG A 1 -9.78 -12.57 -9.54
N LEU A 2 -10.19 -11.91 -8.42
CA LEU A 2 -11.09 -12.53 -7.43
C LEU A 2 -12.55 -12.52 -7.94
N TYR A 3 -12.90 -11.48 -8.68
CA TYR A 3 -14.18 -11.32 -9.33
C TYR A 3 -13.99 -11.06 -10.81
N GLU A 4 -14.94 -11.50 -11.62
CA GLU A 4 -14.96 -11.22 -13.05
C GLU A 4 -15.98 -10.10 -13.35
N PRO A 5 -15.72 -9.22 -14.31
CA PRO A 5 -16.70 -8.23 -14.73
C PRO A 5 -17.91 -8.93 -15.34
N SER A 6 -19.12 -8.49 -14.98
CA SER A 6 -20.37 -9.03 -15.55
C SER A 6 -20.48 -8.74 -17.05
N ASN A 7 -19.91 -7.62 -17.49
CA ASN A 7 -19.83 -7.20 -18.89
C ASN A 7 -18.49 -6.55 -19.16
N GLY A 8 -18.01 -6.63 -20.41
CA GLY A 8 -16.74 -6.06 -20.82
C GLY A 8 -15.54 -6.92 -20.42
N LYS A 9 -14.37 -6.32 -20.47
CA LYS A 9 -13.10 -6.96 -20.15
C LYS A 9 -12.10 -5.97 -19.59
N ILE A 10 -11.19 -6.45 -18.76
CA ILE A 10 -10.06 -5.68 -18.24
C ILE A 10 -8.85 -6.03 -19.07
N LEU A 11 -8.19 -5.02 -19.62
CA LEU A 11 -6.99 -5.19 -20.42
C LEU A 11 -5.76 -4.68 -19.65
N LEU A 12 -4.67 -5.43 -19.72
CA LEU A 12 -3.34 -5.02 -19.28
C LEU A 12 -2.42 -5.11 -20.49
N ASP A 13 -1.82 -3.99 -20.90
CA ASP A 13 -1.01 -3.88 -22.13
C ASP A 13 -1.74 -4.41 -23.37
N GLY A 14 -3.05 -4.13 -23.48
CA GLY A 14 -3.88 -4.56 -24.61
C GLY A 14 -4.33 -6.02 -24.59
N LYS A 15 -3.83 -6.82 -23.67
CA LYS A 15 -4.17 -8.24 -23.49
C LYS A 15 -5.18 -8.42 -22.36
N ASP A 16 -6.20 -9.26 -22.56
CA ASP A 16 -7.19 -9.57 -21.51
C ASP A 16 -6.49 -10.18 -20.28
N VAL A 17 -6.79 -9.66 -19.10
CA VAL A 17 -6.16 -10.14 -17.86
C VAL A 17 -6.37 -11.64 -17.61
N ARG A 18 -7.41 -12.24 -18.18
CA ARG A 18 -7.70 -13.67 -18.08
C ARG A 18 -6.71 -14.55 -18.84
N GLU A 19 -6.03 -14.00 -19.82
CA GLU A 19 -5.03 -14.70 -20.64
C GLU A 19 -3.64 -14.76 -20.00
N TYR A 20 -3.41 -14.02 -18.90
CA TYR A 20 -2.17 -14.10 -18.13
C TYR A 20 -2.16 -15.33 -17.23
N ASP A 21 -0.99 -15.95 -17.07
CA ASP A 21 -0.78 -16.87 -15.95
C ASP A 21 -1.11 -16.16 -14.64
N TYR A 22 -1.84 -16.84 -13.75
CA TYR A 22 -2.37 -16.21 -12.53
C TYR A 22 -1.28 -15.71 -11.58
N SER A 23 -0.23 -16.53 -11.39
CA SER A 23 0.88 -16.16 -10.52
C SER A 23 1.68 -14.99 -11.07
N SER A 24 1.94 -14.99 -12.37
CA SER A 24 2.60 -13.89 -13.08
C SER A 24 1.78 -12.60 -12.98
N TYR A 25 0.47 -12.70 -13.19
CA TYR A 25 -0.44 -11.57 -13.03
C TYR A 25 -0.40 -11.00 -11.61
N LEU A 26 -0.52 -11.85 -10.57
CA LEU A 26 -0.48 -11.41 -9.16
C LEU A 26 0.87 -10.81 -8.76
N SER A 27 1.96 -11.26 -9.38
CA SER A 27 3.30 -10.73 -9.11
C SER A 27 3.44 -9.25 -9.51
N MET A 28 2.67 -8.78 -10.49
CA MET A 28 2.69 -7.41 -10.98
C MET A 28 2.12 -6.40 -9.98
N PHE A 29 1.36 -6.85 -8.98
CA PHE A 29 0.67 -5.98 -8.04
C PHE A 29 1.33 -5.95 -6.67
N SER A 30 1.35 -4.79 -6.05
CA SER A 30 1.47 -4.60 -4.62
C SER A 30 0.25 -3.83 -4.12
N ALA A 31 -0.20 -4.12 -2.91
CA ALA A 31 -1.38 -3.47 -2.35
C ALA A 31 -1.14 -3.07 -0.89
N VAL A 32 -1.71 -1.93 -0.51
CA VAL A 32 -1.92 -1.50 0.87
C VAL A 32 -3.43 -1.42 1.06
N PHE A 33 -3.97 -2.31 1.89
CA PHE A 33 -5.40 -2.38 2.17
C PHE A 33 -5.77 -1.48 3.34
N GLN A 34 -7.04 -1.12 3.43
CA GLN A 34 -7.63 -0.39 4.55
C GLN A 34 -7.44 -1.16 5.87
N ASP A 35 -7.69 -2.47 5.84
CA ASP A 35 -7.47 -3.38 6.96
C ASP A 35 -6.08 -4.00 6.88
N PHE A 36 -5.10 -3.34 7.51
CA PHE A 36 -3.73 -3.84 7.56
C PHE A 36 -3.55 -4.77 8.76
N ASN A 37 -3.44 -6.05 8.50
CA ASN A 37 -3.15 -7.05 9.51
C ASN A 37 -1.64 -7.28 9.64
N ILE A 38 -1.20 -7.30 10.90
CA ILE A 38 0.14 -7.76 11.29
C ILE A 38 -0.04 -9.12 11.92
N TYR A 39 0.69 -10.09 11.40
CA TYR A 39 0.65 -11.46 11.89
C TYR A 39 1.62 -11.63 13.07
N PRO A 40 1.34 -12.52 14.03
CA PRO A 40 2.22 -12.80 15.17
C PRO A 40 3.42 -13.69 14.76
N ILE A 41 4.15 -13.25 13.77
CA ILE A 41 5.38 -13.81 13.23
C ILE A 41 6.46 -12.72 13.25
N SER A 42 7.67 -12.99 12.78
CA SER A 42 8.74 -11.98 12.79
C SER A 42 8.37 -10.75 11.93
N ILE A 43 9.00 -9.61 12.25
CA ILE A 43 8.81 -8.38 11.49
C ILE A 43 9.28 -8.59 10.05
N ARG A 44 10.38 -9.31 9.87
CA ARG A 44 10.87 -9.70 8.54
C ARG A 44 9.79 -10.45 7.76
N GLU A 45 9.22 -11.50 8.34
CA GLU A 45 8.18 -12.31 7.67
C GLU A 45 6.91 -11.52 7.39
N ASN A 46 6.58 -10.56 8.25
CA ASN A 46 5.49 -9.63 7.99
C ASN A 46 5.71 -8.75 6.76
N ILE A 47 6.94 -8.50 6.35
CA ILE A 47 7.30 -7.63 5.22
C ILE A 47 7.69 -8.46 3.99
N VAL A 48 8.45 -9.52 4.20
CA VAL A 48 9.04 -10.35 3.15
C VAL A 48 8.43 -11.74 3.19
N SER A 49 7.75 -12.12 2.12
CA SER A 49 7.08 -13.45 2.01
C SER A 49 8.04 -14.56 1.56
N SER A 50 9.35 -14.40 1.70
CA SER A 50 10.38 -15.35 1.24
C SER A 50 11.46 -15.53 2.27
N ASN A 51 12.00 -16.76 2.37
CA ASN A 51 13.16 -17.07 3.19
C ASN A 51 14.46 -16.44 2.62
N PHE A 52 14.53 -16.24 1.30
CA PHE A 52 15.60 -15.52 0.65
C PHE A 52 15.22 -14.07 0.49
N TYR A 53 15.97 -13.17 1.13
CA TYR A 53 15.65 -11.75 1.10
C TYR A 53 16.92 -10.88 1.09
N ASP A 54 16.76 -9.69 0.55
CA ASP A 54 17.78 -8.64 0.58
C ASP A 54 17.67 -7.89 1.91
N SER A 55 18.60 -8.16 2.81
CA SER A 55 18.64 -7.55 4.15
C SER A 55 18.94 -6.04 4.10
N GLU A 56 19.77 -5.59 3.17
CA GLU A 56 20.10 -4.17 3.03
C GLU A 56 18.87 -3.37 2.57
N LYS A 57 18.16 -3.91 1.57
CA LYS A 57 16.90 -3.33 1.11
C LYS A 57 15.86 -3.26 2.22
N LEU A 58 15.71 -4.34 3.01
CA LEU A 58 14.79 -4.37 4.14
C LEU A 58 15.14 -3.30 5.17
N LEU A 59 16.38 -3.24 5.60
CA LEU A 59 16.86 -2.26 6.58
C LEU A 59 16.70 -0.81 6.08
N LYS A 60 16.95 -0.57 4.80
CA LYS A 60 16.72 0.74 4.17
C LYS A 60 15.26 1.15 4.27
N ILE A 61 14.34 0.26 3.90
CA ILE A 61 12.88 0.52 3.98
C ILE A 61 12.46 0.80 5.41
N LEU A 62 12.91 0.01 6.38
CA LEU A 62 12.58 0.21 7.79
C LEU A 62 13.07 1.55 8.33
N LYS A 63 14.26 2.01 7.91
CA LYS A 63 14.79 3.35 8.25
C LYS A 63 13.94 4.46 7.63
N GLU A 64 13.60 4.34 6.35
CA GLU A 64 12.80 5.33 5.63
C GLU A 64 11.38 5.48 6.21
N LEU A 65 10.84 4.42 6.79
CA LEU A 65 9.51 4.41 7.42
C LEU A 65 9.55 4.65 8.94
N ASN A 66 10.72 5.04 9.49
CA ASN A 66 10.92 5.31 10.92
C ASN A 66 10.63 4.10 11.85
N LEU A 67 10.63 2.88 11.32
CA LEU A 67 10.42 1.65 12.10
C LEU A 67 11.71 1.13 12.75
N TYR A 68 12.86 1.46 12.15
CA TYR A 68 14.15 0.90 12.55
C TYR A 68 14.55 1.25 13.99
N SER A 69 14.31 2.47 14.44
CA SER A 69 14.65 2.92 15.80
C SER A 69 13.95 2.11 16.91
N LYS A 70 12.77 1.59 16.61
CA LYS A 70 12.02 0.72 17.54
C LYS A 70 12.64 -0.67 17.59
N LEU A 71 13.12 -1.18 16.45
CA LEU A 71 13.75 -2.49 16.34
C LEU A 71 15.14 -2.55 17.00
N LEU A 72 15.85 -1.43 17.09
CA LEU A 72 17.12 -1.35 17.82
C LEU A 72 17.01 -1.68 19.33
N LYS A 73 15.80 -1.60 19.87
CA LYS A 73 15.50 -1.94 21.28
C LYS A 73 15.18 -3.41 21.50
N CYS A 74 15.07 -4.19 20.42
CA CYS A 74 14.75 -5.60 20.44
C CYS A 74 16.04 -6.43 20.26
N SER A 75 16.21 -7.50 21.05
CA SER A 75 17.38 -8.41 20.97
C SER A 75 17.54 -9.03 19.58
N ASP A 76 16.41 -9.40 18.96
CA ASP A 76 16.37 -10.19 17.73
C ASP A 76 16.18 -9.32 16.46
N GLY A 77 16.19 -7.97 16.63
CA GLY A 77 16.08 -7.04 15.52
C GLY A 77 14.87 -7.31 14.63
N VAL A 78 15.08 -7.59 13.35
CA VAL A 78 14.00 -7.87 12.38
C VAL A 78 13.32 -9.23 12.58
N GLU A 79 13.95 -10.15 13.29
CA GLU A 79 13.37 -11.47 13.64
C GLU A 79 12.49 -11.41 14.90
N THR A 80 12.38 -10.27 15.56
CA THR A 80 11.47 -10.09 16.70
C THR A 80 10.02 -10.33 16.28
N VAL A 81 9.30 -11.11 17.08
CA VAL A 81 7.88 -11.44 16.87
C VAL A 81 7.02 -10.19 17.07
N ALA A 82 6.12 -9.92 16.14
CA ALA A 82 5.24 -8.75 16.14
C ALA A 82 4.01 -8.95 17.06
N SER A 83 4.20 -9.53 18.24
CA SER A 83 3.18 -9.70 19.27
C SER A 83 3.80 -10.10 20.60
N LYS A 84 3.55 -9.32 21.65
CA LYS A 84 3.88 -9.67 23.04
C LYS A 84 2.98 -10.76 23.62
N LEU A 85 1.80 -10.96 23.06
CA LEU A 85 0.88 -12.02 23.50
C LEU A 85 1.38 -13.42 23.11
N ILE A 86 2.16 -13.51 22.03
CA ILE A 86 2.69 -14.79 21.55
C ILE A 86 4.13 -15.02 22.05
N ASP A 87 4.92 -13.95 22.12
CA ASP A 87 6.31 -13.99 22.57
C ASP A 87 6.55 -12.85 23.57
N ALA A 88 6.97 -13.17 24.80
CA ALA A 88 7.24 -12.18 25.83
C ALA A 88 8.36 -11.20 25.45
N THR A 89 9.29 -11.62 24.58
CA THR A 89 10.34 -10.77 23.99
C THR A 89 9.88 -10.02 22.76
N GLY A 90 8.66 -10.30 22.28
CA GLY A 90 8.04 -9.68 21.12
C GLY A 90 7.75 -8.20 21.30
N ILE A 91 7.22 -7.59 20.25
CA ILE A 91 6.93 -6.16 20.23
C ILE A 91 5.52 -5.89 19.67
N ASP A 92 4.78 -5.02 20.36
CA ASP A 92 3.49 -4.55 19.84
C ASP A 92 3.67 -3.24 19.06
N PHE A 93 2.85 -3.08 18.02
CA PHE A 93 2.83 -1.91 17.16
C PHE A 93 1.56 -1.10 17.33
N SER A 94 1.70 0.24 17.36
CA SER A 94 0.57 1.15 17.24
C SER A 94 -0.09 0.99 15.86
N THR A 95 -1.32 1.49 15.70
CA THR A 95 -2.04 1.46 14.43
C THR A 95 -1.23 2.09 13.30
N GLY A 96 -0.61 3.25 13.54
CA GLY A 96 0.25 3.91 12.56
C GLY A 96 1.49 3.08 12.18
N GLU A 97 2.15 2.44 13.16
CA GLU A 97 3.30 1.57 12.89
C GLU A 97 2.90 0.31 12.12
N LYS A 98 1.73 -0.29 12.41
CA LYS A 98 1.18 -1.40 11.63
C LYS A 98 0.97 -1.00 10.17
N GLN A 99 0.47 0.20 9.95
CA GLN A 99 0.29 0.75 8.61
C GLN A 99 1.63 0.96 7.90
N MET A 100 2.67 1.44 8.60
CA MET A 100 4.02 1.52 8.04
C MET A 100 4.59 0.15 7.68
N ILE A 101 4.29 -0.92 8.45
CA ILE A 101 4.69 -2.29 8.09
C ILE A 101 3.95 -2.76 6.84
N SER A 102 2.65 -2.48 6.70
CA SER A 102 1.90 -2.78 5.47
C SER A 102 2.48 -2.06 4.26
N MET A 103 2.89 -0.80 4.44
CA MET A 103 3.59 -0.04 3.41
C MET A 103 4.95 -0.65 3.08
N ALA A 104 5.71 -1.11 4.09
CA ALA A 104 6.98 -1.78 3.87
C ALA A 104 6.84 -3.01 2.96
N ARG A 105 5.76 -3.80 3.13
CA ARG A 105 5.42 -4.92 2.22
C ARG A 105 5.29 -4.45 0.77
N ALA A 106 4.53 -3.37 0.55
CA ALA A 106 4.26 -2.84 -0.79
C ALA A 106 5.52 -2.25 -1.46
N ILE A 107 6.43 -1.67 -0.66
CA ILE A 107 7.73 -1.16 -1.14
C ILE A 107 8.69 -2.32 -1.43
N TYR A 108 8.75 -3.30 -0.52
CA TYR A 108 9.69 -4.41 -0.65
C TYR A 108 9.36 -5.31 -1.85
N LYS A 109 8.07 -5.56 -2.11
CA LYS A 109 7.63 -6.38 -3.24
C LYS A 109 7.95 -5.69 -4.57
N PRO A 110 8.73 -6.32 -5.46
CA PRO A 110 8.92 -5.81 -6.81
C PRO A 110 7.59 -5.93 -7.57
N SER A 111 7.01 -4.80 -7.94
CA SER A 111 5.72 -4.76 -8.66
C SER A 111 5.66 -3.54 -9.57
N SER A 112 4.92 -3.64 -10.66
CA SER A 112 4.70 -2.55 -11.62
C SER A 112 3.44 -1.74 -11.30
N ILE A 113 2.51 -2.34 -10.55
CA ILE A 113 1.22 -1.75 -10.21
C ILE A 113 1.08 -1.69 -8.69
N LEU A 114 0.69 -0.52 -8.19
CA LEU A 114 0.45 -0.26 -6.78
C LEU A 114 -1.03 0.09 -6.56
N ILE A 115 -1.67 -0.60 -5.62
CA ILE A 115 -3.04 -0.32 -5.20
C ILE A 115 -3.01 0.17 -3.76
N LEU A 116 -3.63 1.31 -3.51
CA LEU A 116 -3.73 1.96 -2.22
C LEU A 116 -5.21 2.14 -1.90
N ASP A 117 -5.73 1.36 -0.96
CA ASP A 117 -7.14 1.37 -0.58
C ASP A 117 -7.30 2.02 0.79
N GLU A 118 -7.82 3.26 0.80
CA GLU A 118 -7.98 4.12 1.99
C GLU A 118 -6.80 4.11 2.96
N PRO A 119 -5.58 4.34 2.48
CA PRO A 119 -4.36 4.01 3.21
C PRO A 119 -4.03 4.94 4.39
N THR A 120 -4.90 5.88 4.77
CA THR A 120 -4.62 6.88 5.83
C THR A 120 -5.77 7.03 6.84
N SER A 121 -6.74 6.13 6.85
CA SER A 121 -7.98 6.26 7.62
C SER A 121 -7.79 6.38 9.16
N SER A 122 -6.63 5.94 9.70
CA SER A 122 -6.39 5.80 11.15
C SER A 122 -5.17 6.56 11.67
N LEU A 123 -4.66 7.55 10.91
CA LEU A 123 -3.43 8.25 11.25
C LEU A 123 -3.66 9.67 11.78
N ASP A 124 -2.72 10.13 12.62
CA ASP A 124 -2.58 11.56 12.91
C ASP A 124 -2.03 12.34 11.70
N ALA A 125 -2.17 13.66 11.71
CA ALA A 125 -1.81 14.51 10.58
C ALA A 125 -0.32 14.41 10.17
N ASN A 126 0.59 14.18 11.10
CA ASN A 126 2.02 14.09 10.81
C ASN A 126 2.36 12.76 10.14
N ALA A 127 1.81 11.66 10.66
CA ALA A 127 1.96 10.33 10.08
C ALA A 127 1.28 10.25 8.69
N GLU A 128 0.12 10.88 8.53
CA GLU A 128 -0.58 10.99 7.25
C GLU A 128 0.27 11.72 6.20
N ASN A 129 0.85 12.87 6.54
CA ASN A 129 1.72 13.62 5.63
C ASN A 129 2.96 12.82 5.20
N LEU A 130 3.58 12.09 6.14
CA LEU A 130 4.70 11.21 5.83
C LEU A 130 4.30 10.12 4.83
N LEU A 131 3.15 9.49 5.05
CA LEU A 131 2.63 8.46 4.16
C LEU A 131 2.32 8.98 2.77
N TYR A 132 1.63 10.12 2.65
CA TYR A 132 1.36 10.71 1.33
C TYR A 132 2.63 11.04 0.56
N LYS A 133 3.66 11.56 1.24
CA LYS A 133 4.96 11.78 0.63
C LYS A 133 5.55 10.46 0.08
N LYS A 134 5.49 9.38 0.86
CA LYS A 134 5.99 8.07 0.44
C LYS A 134 5.16 7.46 -0.69
N TYR A 135 3.84 7.59 -0.64
CA TYR A 135 2.99 7.13 -1.74
C TYR A 135 3.30 7.86 -3.04
N ARG A 136 3.50 9.18 -2.98
CA ARG A 136 3.91 9.96 -4.14
C ARG A 136 5.26 9.50 -4.69
N GLU A 137 6.26 9.27 -3.85
CA GLU A 137 7.57 8.75 -4.26
C GLU A 137 7.45 7.38 -4.95
N LEU A 138 6.58 6.49 -4.45
CA LEU A 138 6.32 5.18 -5.06
C LEU A 138 5.56 5.28 -6.39
N SER A 139 4.59 6.17 -6.47
CA SER A 139 3.73 6.35 -7.65
C SER A 139 4.51 6.85 -8.86
N THR A 140 5.61 7.57 -8.69
CA THR A 140 6.43 8.06 -9.82
C THR A 140 7.06 6.94 -10.64
N LYS A 141 7.14 5.73 -10.10
CA LYS A 141 7.81 4.57 -10.73
C LYS A 141 6.86 3.42 -11.07
N LYS A 142 5.58 3.56 -10.77
CA LYS A 142 4.57 2.51 -10.89
C LYS A 142 3.25 3.09 -11.40
N ILE A 143 2.46 2.28 -12.09
CA ILE A 143 1.04 2.59 -12.28
C ILE A 143 0.37 2.47 -10.92
N SER A 144 -0.26 3.54 -10.45
CA SER A 144 -0.82 3.58 -9.10
C SER A 144 -2.31 3.89 -9.10
N PHE A 145 -3.07 3.06 -8.40
CA PHE A 145 -4.49 3.27 -8.14
C PHE A 145 -4.65 3.68 -6.68
N PHE A 146 -5.26 4.83 -6.47
CA PHE A 146 -5.52 5.37 -5.15
C PHE A 146 -7.02 5.47 -4.93
N VAL A 147 -7.56 4.68 -4.00
CA VAL A 147 -8.96 4.74 -3.59
C VAL A 147 -9.06 5.56 -2.32
N SER A 148 -9.87 6.60 -2.33
CA SER A 148 -10.07 7.46 -1.16
C SER A 148 -11.42 8.17 -1.20
N HIS A 149 -12.00 8.38 -0.03
CA HIS A 149 -13.13 9.28 0.17
C HIS A 149 -12.68 10.69 0.62
N ARG A 150 -11.36 10.94 0.72
CA ARG A 150 -10.77 12.23 1.14
C ARG A 150 -10.25 12.98 -0.07
N LEU A 151 -10.89 14.07 -0.44
CA LEU A 151 -10.50 14.90 -1.60
C LEU A 151 -9.06 15.42 -1.51
N ALA A 152 -8.60 15.79 -0.30
CA ALA A 152 -7.24 16.27 -0.08
C ALA A 152 -6.16 15.26 -0.49
N SER A 153 -6.46 13.97 -0.45
CA SER A 153 -5.53 12.91 -0.82
C SER A 153 -5.36 12.75 -2.34
N CYS A 154 -6.26 13.28 -3.15
CA CYS A 154 -6.25 13.14 -4.60
C CYS A 154 -5.43 14.22 -5.32
N ILE A 155 -4.89 15.21 -4.61
CA ILE A 155 -4.17 16.36 -5.17
C ILE A 155 -2.95 15.94 -6.02
N PHE A 156 -2.31 14.82 -5.67
CA PHE A 156 -1.12 14.31 -6.37
C PHE A 156 -1.44 13.33 -7.51
N CYS A 157 -2.71 13.00 -7.73
CA CYS A 157 -3.13 12.08 -8.78
C CYS A 157 -3.13 12.78 -10.14
N ASP A 158 -2.65 12.10 -11.17
CA ASP A 158 -2.66 12.59 -12.55
C ASP A 158 -4.09 12.62 -13.12
N SER A 159 -4.90 11.63 -12.75
CA SER A 159 -6.31 11.50 -13.16
C SER A 159 -7.16 11.03 -11.97
N ILE A 160 -8.32 11.65 -11.82
CA ILE A 160 -9.29 11.33 -10.78
C ILE A 160 -10.59 10.90 -11.47
N LEU A 161 -11.15 9.80 -11.01
CA LEU A 161 -12.47 9.29 -11.41
C LEU A 161 -13.40 9.42 -10.21
N VAL A 162 -14.46 10.18 -10.34
CA VAL A 162 -15.50 10.32 -9.30
C VAL A 162 -16.62 9.33 -9.59
N PHE A 163 -16.91 8.47 -8.62
CA PHE A 163 -17.96 7.47 -8.72
C PHE A 163 -19.18 7.87 -7.88
N ASP A 164 -20.36 7.80 -8.48
CA ASP A 164 -21.66 7.80 -7.77
C ASP A 164 -22.54 6.67 -8.28
N LYS A 165 -23.14 5.92 -7.36
CA LYS A 165 -24.04 4.78 -7.67
C LYS A 165 -23.48 3.79 -8.71
N GLY A 166 -22.17 3.54 -8.65
CA GLY A 166 -21.47 2.61 -9.54
C GLY A 166 -21.16 3.16 -10.95
N GLN A 167 -21.40 4.45 -11.19
CA GLN A 167 -21.10 5.12 -12.45
C GLN A 167 -20.02 6.18 -12.27
N ILE A 168 -19.20 6.39 -13.30
CA ILE A 168 -18.26 7.52 -13.33
C ILE A 168 -19.06 8.77 -13.70
N VAL A 169 -19.19 9.70 -12.73
CA VAL A 169 -19.94 10.94 -12.91
C VAL A 169 -19.03 12.12 -13.29
N GLN A 170 -17.77 12.10 -12.89
CA GLN A 170 -16.78 13.10 -13.28
C GLN A 170 -15.42 12.44 -13.50
N GLN A 171 -14.64 13.01 -14.41
CA GLN A 171 -13.25 12.59 -14.68
C GLN A 171 -12.38 13.81 -15.01
N GLY A 172 -11.20 13.88 -14.39
CA GLY A 172 -10.26 14.96 -14.64
C GLY A 172 -9.08 14.95 -13.70
N ASN A 173 -8.30 16.00 -13.70
CA ASN A 173 -7.31 16.25 -12.65
C ASN A 173 -7.92 17.11 -11.54
N HIS A 174 -7.22 17.21 -10.41
CA HIS A 174 -7.70 17.99 -9.25
C HIS A 174 -8.08 19.44 -9.59
N LYS A 175 -7.29 20.12 -10.45
CA LYS A 175 -7.55 21.51 -10.84
C LYS A 175 -8.82 21.66 -11.69
N THR A 176 -9.07 20.73 -12.59
CA THR A 176 -10.27 20.75 -13.45
C THR A 176 -11.52 20.45 -12.64
N LEU A 177 -11.47 19.45 -11.73
CA LEU A 177 -12.63 19.04 -10.96
C LEU A 177 -13.06 20.06 -9.89
N ILE A 178 -12.12 20.79 -9.27
CA ILE A 178 -12.47 21.86 -8.30
C ILE A 178 -13.20 23.02 -8.99
N ASN A 179 -12.90 23.29 -10.26
CA ASN A 179 -13.52 24.39 -11.01
C ASN A 179 -14.79 23.96 -11.75
N ASP A 180 -15.12 22.68 -11.72
CA ASP A 180 -16.34 22.14 -12.33
C ASP A 180 -17.53 22.38 -11.40
N THR A 181 -18.38 23.34 -11.74
CA THR A 181 -19.58 23.72 -11.00
C THR A 181 -20.82 22.92 -11.46
N SER A 182 -20.67 21.93 -12.32
CA SER A 182 -21.75 21.15 -12.93
C SER A 182 -22.17 19.89 -12.14
N GLY A 183 -21.55 19.65 -10.96
CA GLY A 183 -21.83 18.49 -10.09
C GLY A 183 -22.43 18.86 -8.74
#